data_ffdce3f91e284c87dca2c8a862317cd4
#
_entry.id   ffdce3f91e284c87dca2c8a862317cd4
#
_cell.length_a   1.000
_cell.length_b   1.000
_cell.length_c   1.000
_cell.angle_alpha   90.00
_cell.angle_beta   90.00
_cell.angle_gamma   90.00
#
_symmetry.space_group_name_H-M   'P 1'
#
loop_
_entity.id
_entity.type
_entity.pdbx_description
1 polymer ?
#
loop_
_entity_poly.entity_id
_entity_poly.type
_entity_poly.pdbx_seq_one_letter_code
_entity_poly.pdbx_strand_id
1 'polypeptide(L)'
;XXXAVGAGLSLLVAFADAQARPSFEHLLTLLGESGLGGKRTNGYGAFAWQHGTALTLDLPSPHKRAVLLSRYIPTPTELPLVRNERSTYQLTRVSGWFLAADGSTYRRQAVMMLTEGAVLVCDERLPGGQILDVRPDASVSHPIYRSGLALAVGLPADSK
;
A
#
# COMPACT_ATOMS: atom_id res chain seq x y z
N UNK A 1 -20.33 -2.49 11.51
CA UNK A 1 -20.51 -2.82 10.73
C UNK A 1 -20.98 -4.00 10.86
N UNK A 2 -21.71 -4.13 10.70
CA UNK A 2 -22.21 -5.14 10.70
C UNK A 2 -21.90 -5.67 9.55
N UNK A 3 -21.28 -6.24 9.52
CA UNK A 3 -21.03 -6.93 8.45
C UNK A 3 -22.17 -7.75 8.28
N ALA A 4 -22.51 -7.94 7.09
CA ALA A 4 -23.52 -8.92 6.67
C ALA A 4 -22.98 -10.33 6.86
N VAL A 5 -23.84 -11.23 7.18
CA VAL A 5 -23.44 -12.64 7.37
C VAL A 5 -22.77 -13.15 6.07
N GLY A 6 -21.60 -13.71 6.20
CA GLY A 6 -20.80 -14.20 5.07
C GLY A 6 -19.99 -13.14 4.34
N ALA A 7 -20.05 -11.87 4.77
CA ALA A 7 -19.23 -10.83 4.17
C ALA A 7 -17.82 -10.87 4.75
N GLY A 8 -16.84 -10.47 3.95
CA GLY A 8 -15.45 -10.41 4.38
C GLY A 8 -14.65 -9.51 3.43
N LEU A 9 -13.38 -9.43 3.70
CA LEU A 9 -12.43 -8.69 2.87
C LEU A 9 -11.46 -9.68 2.25
N SER A 10 -11.06 -9.41 1.02
CA SER A 10 -10.02 -10.17 0.34
C SER A 10 -8.76 -9.32 0.25
N LEU A 11 -7.63 -9.96 0.48
CA LEU A 11 -6.33 -9.32 0.36
C LEU A 11 -5.50 -10.13 -0.63
N LEU A 12 -5.02 -9.46 -1.67
CA LEU A 12 -4.09 -10.05 -2.62
C LEU A 12 -2.68 -9.63 -2.22
N VAL A 13 -1.81 -10.60 -2.10
CA VAL A 13 -0.42 -10.36 -1.69
C VAL A 13 0.52 -11.01 -2.70
N ALA A 14 1.44 -10.22 -3.23
CA ALA A 14 2.53 -10.71 -4.05
C ALA A 14 3.83 -10.57 -3.25
N PHE A 15 4.59 -11.64 -3.17
CA PHE A 15 5.86 -11.64 -2.45
C PHE A 15 7.00 -11.54 -3.45
N ALA A 16 7.82 -10.50 -3.31
CA ALA A 16 9.07 -10.39 -4.08
C ALA A 16 10.07 -11.47 -3.63
N ASP A 17 9.99 -11.87 -2.37
CA ASP A 17 10.78 -12.97 -1.80
C ASP A 17 9.81 -13.92 -1.10
N ALA A 18 9.71 -15.14 -1.59
CA ALA A 18 8.82 -16.15 -1.04
C ALA A 18 9.14 -16.45 0.45
N GLN A 19 10.40 -16.23 0.87
CA GLN A 19 10.79 -16.47 2.26
C GLN A 19 10.14 -15.47 3.24
N ALA A 20 9.62 -14.34 2.74
CA ALA A 20 8.91 -13.37 3.57
C ALA A 20 7.49 -13.84 3.96
N ARG A 21 6.96 -14.85 3.27
CA ARG A 21 5.57 -15.28 3.46
C ARG A 21 5.26 -15.75 4.88
N PRO A 22 6.05 -16.65 5.50
CA PRO A 22 5.73 -17.09 6.86
C PRO A 22 5.68 -15.95 7.88
N SER A 23 6.65 -15.01 7.78
CA SER A 23 6.67 -13.85 8.66
C SER A 23 5.44 -12.96 8.44
N PHE A 24 5.07 -12.75 7.20
CA PHE A 24 3.87 -11.96 6.86
C PHE A 24 2.61 -12.61 7.45
N GLU A 25 2.45 -13.93 7.28
CA GLU A 25 1.27 -14.65 7.77
C GLU A 25 1.20 -14.61 9.30
N HIS A 26 2.35 -14.75 9.97
CA HIS A 26 2.42 -14.62 11.42
C HIS A 26 1.98 -13.20 11.86
N LEU A 27 2.53 -12.17 11.22
CA LEU A 27 2.17 -10.79 11.54
C LEU A 27 0.69 -10.49 11.24
N LEU A 28 0.15 -11.08 10.19
CA LEU A 28 -1.27 -10.93 9.85
C LEU A 28 -2.16 -11.55 10.93
N THR A 29 -1.74 -12.68 11.49
CA THR A 29 -2.44 -13.32 12.62
C THR A 29 -2.43 -12.39 13.84
N LEU A 30 -1.26 -11.88 14.21
CA LEU A 30 -1.13 -10.94 15.33
C LEU A 30 -1.98 -9.68 15.10
N LEU A 31 -2.01 -9.20 13.86
CA LEU A 31 -2.84 -8.04 13.52
C LEU A 31 -4.33 -8.37 13.66
N GLY A 32 -4.73 -9.59 13.29
CA GLY A 32 -6.11 -10.04 13.45
C GLY A 32 -6.55 -10.07 14.91
N GLU A 33 -5.64 -10.52 15.78
CA GLU A 33 -5.89 -10.51 17.23
C GLU A 33 -5.94 -9.09 17.80
N SER A 34 -5.03 -8.24 17.33
CA SER A 34 -4.94 -6.83 17.78
C SER A 34 -6.09 -5.97 17.22
N GLY A 35 -6.61 -6.35 16.07
CA GLY A 35 -7.67 -5.61 15.39
C GLY A 35 -7.19 -4.46 14.54
N LEU A 36 -8.00 -4.11 13.55
CA LEU A 36 -7.78 -2.96 12.67
C LEU A 36 -8.78 -1.84 13.00
N GLY A 37 -8.30 -0.60 12.93
CA GLY A 37 -9.16 0.58 13.07
C GLY A 37 -9.02 1.29 14.39
N GLY A 38 -9.90 2.25 14.61
CA GLY A 38 -9.78 3.20 15.72
C GLY A 38 -10.48 2.81 17.02
N LYS A 39 -11.26 1.73 17.02
CA LYS A 39 -12.02 1.31 18.20
C LYS A 39 -11.56 -0.06 18.73
N ARG A 40 -10.27 -0.35 18.59
CA ARG A 40 -9.70 -1.65 18.98
C ARG A 40 -9.87 -1.92 20.48
N THR A 41 -9.73 -0.89 21.30
CA THR A 41 -9.92 -1.00 22.76
C THR A 41 -11.32 -1.45 23.17
N ASN A 42 -12.29 -1.29 22.28
CA ASN A 42 -13.67 -1.75 22.48
C ASN A 42 -13.94 -3.11 21.83
N GLY A 43 -12.88 -3.82 21.42
CA GLY A 43 -13.00 -5.14 20.81
C GLY A 43 -13.37 -5.13 19.31
N TYR A 44 -13.45 -3.95 18.70
CA TYR A 44 -13.77 -3.89 17.27
C TYR A 44 -12.52 -4.12 16.42
N GLY A 45 -12.74 -4.61 15.22
CA GLY A 45 -11.70 -4.74 14.20
C GLY A 45 -10.90 -6.04 14.26
N ALA A 46 -11.17 -6.90 15.24
CA ALA A 46 -10.53 -8.22 15.27
C ALA A 46 -11.05 -9.07 14.09
N PHE A 47 -10.18 -9.89 13.53
CA PHE A 47 -10.54 -10.73 12.39
C PHE A 47 -9.74 -12.03 12.40
N ALA A 48 -10.29 -13.05 11.80
CA ALA A 48 -9.55 -14.25 11.45
C ALA A 48 -9.37 -14.25 9.93
N TRP A 49 -8.31 -14.86 9.47
CA TRP A 49 -8.04 -14.95 8.04
C TRP A 49 -7.80 -16.40 7.65
N GLN A 50 -7.97 -16.68 6.38
CA GLN A 50 -7.71 -17.99 5.81
C GLN A 50 -7.21 -17.82 4.38
N HIS A 51 -6.52 -18.81 3.88
CA HIS A 51 -6.14 -18.80 2.47
C HIS A 51 -7.37 -18.93 1.61
N GLY A 52 -7.47 -18.07 0.63
CA GLY A 52 -8.47 -18.20 -0.41
C GLY A 52 -7.98 -19.14 -1.51
N THR A 53 -8.84 -19.36 -2.50
CA THR A 53 -8.47 -20.09 -3.70
C THR A 53 -7.35 -19.34 -4.44
N ALA A 54 -6.36 -20.08 -4.90
CA ALA A 54 -5.31 -19.49 -5.72
C ALA A 54 -5.93 -18.86 -6.97
N LEU A 55 -5.51 -17.64 -7.25
CA LEU A 55 -6.05 -16.86 -8.36
C LEU A 55 -4.94 -16.62 -9.36
N THR A 56 -5.16 -17.06 -10.59
CA THR A 56 -4.26 -16.75 -11.70
C THR A 56 -4.87 -15.59 -12.49
N LEU A 57 -4.14 -14.50 -12.57
CA LEU A 57 -4.58 -13.33 -13.32
C LEU A 57 -3.72 -13.19 -14.57
N ASP A 58 -4.37 -13.19 -15.72
CA ASP A 58 -3.70 -12.92 -16.98
C ASP A 58 -3.62 -11.40 -17.17
N LEU A 59 -2.57 -10.83 -16.58
CA LEU A 59 -2.39 -9.38 -16.57
C LEU A 59 -1.59 -8.95 -17.80
N PRO A 60 -1.95 -7.84 -18.43
CA PRO A 60 -1.19 -7.34 -19.56
C PRO A 60 0.26 -7.02 -19.13
N SER A 61 1.20 -7.38 -20.00
CA SER A 61 2.56 -6.89 -19.85
C SER A 61 2.57 -5.36 -19.96
N PRO A 62 3.47 -4.68 -19.28
CA PRO A 62 3.51 -3.22 -19.41
C PRO A 62 3.96 -2.84 -20.83
N HIS A 63 3.06 -2.23 -21.59
CA HIS A 63 3.32 -1.70 -22.91
C HIS A 63 3.32 -0.18 -22.84
N LYS A 64 4.37 0.37 -22.22
CA LYS A 64 4.58 1.82 -22.09
C LYS A 64 3.70 2.52 -21.07
N ARG A 65 2.65 1.88 -20.54
CA ARG A 65 1.83 2.50 -19.48
C ARG A 65 1.41 1.46 -18.45
N ALA A 66 1.21 1.93 -17.22
CA ALA A 66 0.71 1.12 -16.12
C ALA A 66 -0.29 1.91 -15.29
N VAL A 67 -1.27 1.23 -14.73
CA VAL A 67 -2.22 1.82 -13.78
C VAL A 67 -1.85 1.40 -12.37
N LEU A 68 -1.88 2.36 -11.46
CA LEU A 68 -1.61 2.12 -10.03
C LEU A 68 -2.87 1.60 -9.35
N LEU A 69 -2.75 0.49 -8.65
CA LEU A 69 -3.81 -0.08 -7.81
C LEU A 69 -3.61 0.26 -6.34
N SER A 70 -2.49 0.93 -6.01
CA SER A 70 -2.18 1.38 -4.66
C SER A 70 -1.71 2.81 -4.66
N ARG A 71 -1.67 3.44 -3.49
CA ARG A 71 -0.99 4.72 -3.33
C ARG A 71 0.50 4.53 -3.55
N TYR A 72 1.12 5.58 -4.10
CA TYR A 72 2.48 5.45 -4.59
C TYR A 72 3.31 6.69 -4.26
N ILE A 73 4.56 6.44 -3.86
CA ILE A 73 5.57 7.48 -3.68
C ILE A 73 6.73 7.12 -4.61
N PRO A 74 6.95 7.90 -5.67
CA PRO A 74 8.02 7.59 -6.61
C PRO A 74 9.40 7.75 -5.95
N THR A 75 10.33 6.90 -6.33
CA THR A 75 11.74 7.14 -6.04
C THR A 75 12.25 8.32 -6.88
N PRO A 76 13.39 8.91 -6.53
CA PRO A 76 13.96 9.96 -7.38
C PRO A 76 14.16 9.53 -8.83
N THR A 77 14.50 8.26 -9.06
CA THR A 77 14.72 7.75 -10.42
C THR A 77 13.41 7.53 -11.19
N GLU A 78 12.29 7.47 -10.48
CA GLU A 78 10.97 7.30 -11.10
C GLU A 78 10.24 8.64 -11.33
N LEU A 79 10.76 9.75 -10.83
CA LEU A 79 10.14 11.05 -11.04
C LEU A 79 9.91 11.38 -12.52
N PRO A 80 10.80 11.02 -13.46
CA PRO A 80 10.52 11.26 -14.88
C PRO A 80 9.25 10.57 -15.38
N LEU A 81 8.91 9.39 -14.84
CA LEU A 81 7.66 8.70 -15.22
C LEU A 81 6.44 9.54 -14.83
N VAL A 82 6.49 10.10 -13.61
CA VAL A 82 5.38 10.92 -13.08
C VAL A 82 5.26 12.23 -13.86
N ARG A 83 6.41 12.85 -14.20
CA ARG A 83 6.45 14.15 -14.88
C ARG A 83 6.19 14.07 -16.39
N ASN A 84 6.06 12.86 -16.92
CA ASN A 84 5.77 12.68 -18.32
C ASN A 84 4.39 13.27 -18.64
N GLU A 85 4.29 14.02 -19.75
CA GLU A 85 3.06 14.69 -20.14
C GLU A 85 1.89 13.72 -20.41
N ARG A 86 2.20 12.45 -20.68
CA ARG A 86 1.20 11.40 -20.93
C ARG A 86 0.80 10.66 -19.66
N SER A 87 1.39 11.00 -18.52
CA SER A 87 1.00 10.44 -17.23
C SER A 87 -0.14 11.25 -16.63
N THR A 88 -1.13 10.57 -16.09
CA THR A 88 -2.30 11.21 -15.51
C THR A 88 -2.48 10.71 -14.08
N TYR A 89 -2.55 11.63 -13.13
CA TYR A 89 -2.62 11.25 -11.72
C TYR A 89 -3.25 12.35 -10.88
N GLN A 90 -3.65 11.97 -9.69
CA GLN A 90 -4.03 12.92 -8.65
C GLN A 90 -3.08 12.74 -7.47
N LEU A 91 -2.87 13.81 -6.74
CA LEU A 91 -2.07 13.80 -5.53
C LEU A 91 -2.98 13.91 -4.30
N THR A 92 -2.64 13.17 -3.28
CA THR A 92 -3.31 13.28 -1.99
C THR A 92 -2.28 13.47 -0.89
N ARG A 93 -2.62 14.31 0.08
CA ARG A 93 -1.77 14.52 1.25
C ARG A 93 -2.16 13.50 2.32
N VAL A 94 -1.21 12.67 2.70
CA VAL A 94 -1.44 11.61 3.67
C VAL A 94 -0.65 11.93 4.93
N SER A 95 -1.35 11.96 6.06
CA SER A 95 -0.74 12.13 7.38
C SER A 95 -1.42 11.17 8.35
N GLY A 96 -1.54 11.54 9.60
CA GLY A 96 -2.26 10.73 10.60
C GLY A 96 -1.53 10.72 11.93
N TRP A 97 -2.11 10.06 12.87
CA TRP A 97 -1.58 9.93 14.23
C TRP A 97 -1.10 8.51 14.46
N PHE A 98 -0.20 8.35 15.40
CA PHE A 98 0.14 7.03 15.91
C PHE A 98 0.31 7.12 17.42
N LEU A 99 0.07 6.02 18.09
CA LEU A 99 0.24 5.87 19.53
C LEU A 99 1.59 5.21 19.76
N ALA A 100 2.44 5.87 20.51
CA ALA A 100 3.74 5.32 20.90
C ALA A 100 3.59 4.35 22.08
N ALA A 101 4.63 3.57 22.33
CA ALA A 101 4.62 2.58 23.39
C ALA A 101 4.46 3.19 24.79
N ASP A 102 4.87 4.44 24.95
CA ASP A 102 4.71 5.18 26.23
C ASP A 102 3.31 5.77 26.42
N GLY A 103 2.41 5.53 25.48
CA GLY A 103 1.04 6.07 25.51
C GLY A 103 0.89 7.46 24.89
N SER A 104 1.99 8.08 24.49
CA SER A 104 1.93 9.40 23.83
C SER A 104 1.41 9.29 22.41
N THR A 105 0.73 10.34 21.96
CA THR A 105 0.19 10.40 20.60
C THR A 105 0.96 11.44 19.80
N TYR A 106 1.48 11.03 18.66
CA TYR A 106 2.26 11.90 17.79
C TYR A 106 1.61 11.98 16.41
N ARG A 107 1.82 13.09 15.75
CA ARG A 107 1.38 13.28 14.37
C ARG A 107 2.51 12.94 13.40
N ARG A 108 2.27 12.00 12.51
CA ARG A 108 3.24 11.64 11.46
C ARG A 108 3.49 12.82 10.52
N GLN A 109 4.70 12.90 10.00
CA GLN A 109 4.97 13.83 8.90
C GLN A 109 4.03 13.52 7.74
N ALA A 110 3.52 14.59 7.13
CA ALA A 110 2.63 14.43 5.98
C ALA A 110 3.45 14.23 4.72
N VAL A 111 3.00 13.32 3.86
CA VAL A 111 3.62 13.07 2.56
C VAL A 111 2.59 13.22 1.47
N MET A 112 3.03 13.63 0.29
CA MET A 112 2.20 13.64 -0.90
C MET A 112 2.36 12.30 -1.61
N MET A 113 1.23 11.68 -1.96
CA MET A 113 1.22 10.38 -2.64
C MET A 113 0.34 10.47 -3.88
N LEU A 114 0.72 9.75 -4.92
CA LEU A 114 -0.19 9.53 -6.04
C LEU A 114 -1.31 8.59 -5.59
N THR A 115 -2.51 8.84 -6.09
CA THR A 115 -3.67 8.02 -5.71
C THR A 115 -3.81 6.80 -6.62
N GLU A 116 -4.58 5.86 -6.14
CA GLU A 116 -5.03 4.71 -6.92
C GLU A 116 -5.73 5.22 -8.20
N GLY A 117 -5.56 4.50 -9.29
CA GLY A 117 -6.10 4.88 -10.60
C GLY A 117 -5.19 5.77 -11.42
N ALA A 118 -4.06 6.23 -10.86
CA ALA A 118 -3.09 6.98 -11.65
C ALA A 118 -2.55 6.10 -12.79
N VAL A 119 -2.41 6.68 -13.97
CA VAL A 119 -1.82 6.03 -15.13
C VAL A 119 -0.47 6.68 -15.39
N LEU A 120 0.59 5.89 -15.33
CA LEU A 120 1.95 6.38 -15.54
C LEU A 120 2.53 5.78 -16.79
N VAL A 121 3.29 6.62 -17.51
CA VAL A 121 4.15 6.12 -18.58
C VAL A 121 5.25 5.30 -17.92
N CYS A 122 5.53 4.14 -18.42
CA CYS A 122 6.61 3.31 -17.94
C CYS A 122 7.26 2.60 -19.13
N ASP A 123 8.48 2.16 -18.93
CA ASP A 123 9.18 1.35 -19.94
C ASP A 123 8.75 -0.11 -19.78
N GLU A 124 9.70 -1.01 -19.75
CA GLU A 124 9.41 -2.43 -19.58
C GLU A 124 9.19 -2.84 -18.11
N ARG A 125 9.45 -1.91 -17.19
CA ARG A 125 9.32 -2.17 -15.75
C ARG A 125 8.17 -1.37 -15.16
N LEU A 126 7.41 -2.03 -14.31
CA LEU A 126 6.36 -1.37 -13.55
C LEU A 126 6.99 -0.48 -12.47
N PRO A 127 6.32 0.61 -12.09
CA PRO A 127 6.79 1.45 -10.97
C PRO A 127 6.96 0.62 -9.69
N GLY A 128 8.03 0.87 -8.96
CA GLY A 128 8.31 0.17 -7.70
C GLY A 128 7.95 0.96 -6.47
N GLY A 129 8.35 2.22 -6.43
CA GLY A 129 8.07 3.10 -5.29
C GLY A 129 9.06 2.96 -4.15
N GLN A 130 8.77 3.68 -3.07
CA GLN A 130 9.64 3.68 -1.90
C GLN A 130 8.86 3.74 -0.60
N ILE A 131 9.55 3.41 0.48
CA ILE A 131 9.04 3.53 1.84
C ILE A 131 9.73 4.74 2.48
N LEU A 132 8.96 5.60 3.12
CA LEU A 132 9.50 6.78 3.81
C LEU A 132 9.34 6.63 5.32
N ASP A 133 10.33 7.11 6.06
CA ASP A 133 10.20 7.31 7.49
C ASP A 133 9.47 8.64 7.71
N VAL A 134 8.34 8.57 8.35
CA VAL A 134 7.45 9.72 8.59
C VAL A 134 7.38 10.09 10.08
N ARG A 135 8.43 9.77 10.84
CA ARG A 135 8.55 10.24 12.23
C ARG A 135 8.39 11.75 12.29
N PRO A 136 7.73 12.29 13.32
CA PRO A 136 7.64 13.75 13.44
C PRO A 136 9.00 14.40 13.65
N ASP A 137 9.84 13.81 14.50
CA ASP A 137 11.15 14.33 14.83
C ASP A 137 11.96 13.26 15.58
N ALA A 138 13.11 13.66 16.12
CA ALA A 138 14.04 12.76 16.80
C ALA A 138 13.56 12.29 18.18
N SER A 139 12.49 12.86 18.71
CA SER A 139 11.95 12.39 20.01
C SER A 139 11.35 10.99 19.90
N VAL A 140 10.98 10.58 18.68
CA VAL A 140 10.51 9.22 18.43
C VAL A 140 11.71 8.35 18.06
N SER A 141 12.06 7.43 18.95
CA SER A 141 13.29 6.67 18.85
C SER A 141 13.33 5.63 17.73
N HIS A 142 12.18 5.22 17.22
CA HIS A 142 12.10 4.19 16.17
C HIS A 142 11.46 4.77 14.91
N PRO A 143 11.78 4.24 13.74
CA PRO A 143 11.18 4.74 12.50
C PRO A 143 9.68 4.43 12.43
N ILE A 144 8.94 5.34 11.83
CA ILE A 144 7.51 5.18 11.54
C ILE A 144 7.38 5.16 10.01
N TYR A 145 7.10 4.03 9.45
CA TYR A 145 7.14 3.86 8.01
C TYR A 145 5.80 4.17 7.36
N ARG A 146 5.89 4.80 6.19
CA ARG A 146 4.78 4.97 5.25
C ARG A 146 5.18 4.27 3.95
N SER A 147 4.45 3.22 3.62
CA SER A 147 4.66 2.52 2.35
C SER A 147 4.10 3.35 1.21
N GLY A 148 4.91 3.57 0.20
CA GLY A 148 4.52 4.08 -1.10
C GLY A 148 4.95 3.13 -2.20
N LEU A 149 5.11 1.84 -1.85
CA LEU A 149 5.41 0.81 -2.84
C LEU A 149 4.22 0.65 -3.78
N ALA A 150 4.52 0.58 -5.07
CA ALA A 150 3.47 0.47 -6.09
C ALA A 150 2.94 -0.96 -6.18
N LEU A 151 1.64 -1.10 -6.19
CA LEU A 151 0.99 -2.23 -6.82
C LEU A 151 0.46 -1.70 -8.15
N ALA A 152 1.03 -2.15 -9.25
CA ALA A 152 0.72 -1.61 -10.57
C ALA A 152 0.48 -2.75 -11.54
N VAL A 153 -0.33 -2.47 -12.56
CA VAL A 153 -0.65 -3.42 -13.62
C VAL A 153 -0.40 -2.72 -14.95
N GLY A 154 0.22 -3.43 -15.87
CA GLY A 154 0.41 -2.92 -17.23
C GLY A 154 -0.92 -2.65 -17.92
N LEU A 155 -0.95 -1.63 -18.76
CA LEU A 155 -2.10 -1.39 -19.63
C LEU A 155 -1.79 -1.94 -21.03
N PRO A 156 -2.79 -2.51 -21.70
CA PRO A 156 -2.58 -2.98 -23.07
C PRO A 156 -2.18 -1.80 -23.98
N ALA A 157 -1.54 -2.11 -25.08
CA ALA A 157 -1.26 -1.10 -26.09
C ALA A 157 -2.57 -0.49 -26.58
N ASP A 158 -2.54 0.80 -26.86
CA ASP A 158 -3.74 1.47 -27.40
C ASP A 158 -4.14 0.79 -28.70
N SER A 159 -5.40 0.39 -28.77
CA SER A 159 -5.95 -0.08 -30.05
C SER A 159 -6.02 1.11 -31.00
N LYS A 160 -5.45 0.98 -32.20
CA LYS A 160 -5.55 2.01 -33.24
C LYS A 160 -6.96 2.05 -33.80
#